data_481aeddb92650a7dcd600de846d56863
#
_entry.id   481aeddb92650a7dcd600de846d56863
#
_cell.length_a   1.000
_cell.length_b   1.000
_cell.length_c   1.000
_cell.angle_alpha   90.00
_cell.angle_beta   90.00
_cell.angle_gamma   90.00
#
_symmetry.space_group_name_H-M   'P 1'
#
loop_
_entity.id
_entity.type
_entity.pdbx_description
1 polymer ?
#
loop_
_entity_poly.entity_id
_entity_poly.type
_entity_poly.pdbx_seq_one_letter_code
_entity_poly.pdbx_strand_id
1 'polypeptide(L)'
;MPDSNKNVLVIGAGFAGLSAATFLAQKGWQVTVVEKHEIPGGRARKFEADGFVFDMGPSWYWMPDVFEKYFSKFGKQVSDYYNLKRLDPSYTVYFDETHWDMPANYNQLKDLLESVEPGAGNALDQFMAEAEYKYNVGVGKLVHKPLHVFVKI
;
A
#
# COMPACT_ATOMS: atom_id res chain seq x y z
N MET A 1 -11.11 -21.30 -25.46
CA MET A 1 -9.98 -22.09 -24.93
C MET A 1 -8.90 -21.11 -24.55
N PRO A 2 -8.22 -21.19 -23.40
CA PRO A 2 -7.09 -20.33 -23.12
C PRO A 2 -6.01 -20.60 -24.18
N ASP A 3 -5.45 -19.52 -24.69
CA ASP A 3 -4.42 -19.54 -25.74
C ASP A 3 -3.08 -19.97 -25.11
N SER A 4 -2.95 -21.28 -24.86
CA SER A 4 -1.93 -21.93 -24.02
C SER A 4 -0.50 -21.89 -24.62
N ASN A 5 -0.29 -21.11 -25.68
CA ASN A 5 0.98 -21.12 -26.42
C ASN A 5 1.71 -19.75 -26.37
N LYS A 6 1.29 -18.84 -25.48
CA LYS A 6 1.96 -17.53 -25.34
C LYS A 6 2.94 -17.58 -24.19
N ASN A 7 4.19 -17.31 -24.50
CA ASN A 7 5.28 -17.13 -23.53
C ASN A 7 5.52 -15.64 -23.30
N VAL A 8 5.64 -15.26 -22.04
CA VAL A 8 5.90 -13.86 -21.65
C VAL A 8 7.04 -13.81 -20.65
N LEU A 9 7.97 -12.88 -20.89
CA LEU A 9 9.01 -12.53 -19.96
C LEU A 9 8.66 -11.21 -19.30
N VAL A 10 8.56 -11.22 -17.97
CA VAL A 10 8.37 -10.02 -17.15
C VAL A 10 9.69 -9.67 -16.48
N ILE A 11 10.16 -8.46 -16.69
CA ILE A 11 11.42 -7.95 -16.12
C ILE A 11 11.09 -7.14 -14.87
N GLY A 12 11.55 -7.64 -13.72
CA GLY A 12 11.34 -7.05 -12.40
C GLY A 12 10.20 -7.67 -11.60
N ALA A 13 10.50 -8.10 -10.37
CA ALA A 13 9.56 -8.71 -9.43
C ALA A 13 9.11 -7.72 -8.33
N GLY A 14 8.89 -6.45 -8.69
CA GLY A 14 8.16 -5.50 -7.85
C GLY A 14 6.65 -5.65 -8.00
N PHE A 15 5.83 -4.85 -7.30
CA PHE A 15 4.36 -4.95 -7.35
C PHE A 15 3.79 -4.95 -8.76
N ALA A 16 4.25 -4.04 -9.63
CA ALA A 16 3.76 -3.96 -11.00
C ALA A 16 4.09 -5.22 -11.81
N GLY A 17 5.33 -5.72 -11.72
CA GLY A 17 5.75 -6.93 -12.43
C GLY A 17 5.03 -8.18 -11.93
N LEU A 18 4.93 -8.36 -10.62
CA LEU A 18 4.21 -9.48 -10.01
C LEU A 18 2.71 -9.43 -10.35
N SER A 19 2.10 -8.25 -10.31
CA SER A 19 0.69 -8.08 -10.70
C SER A 19 0.47 -8.44 -12.17
N ALA A 20 1.32 -7.92 -13.08
CA ALA A 20 1.22 -8.27 -14.50
C ALA A 20 1.39 -9.78 -14.73
N ALA A 21 2.40 -10.38 -14.07
CA ALA A 21 2.68 -11.81 -14.21
C ALA A 21 1.50 -12.68 -13.76
N THR A 22 0.89 -12.36 -12.61
CA THR A 22 -0.24 -13.15 -12.09
C THR A 22 -1.49 -13.03 -12.95
N PHE A 23 -1.81 -11.84 -13.47
CA PHE A 23 -2.95 -11.68 -14.40
C PHE A 23 -2.71 -12.39 -15.74
N LEU A 24 -1.49 -12.41 -16.25
CA LEU A 24 -1.15 -13.14 -17.47
C LEU A 24 -1.22 -14.65 -17.25
N ALA A 25 -0.69 -15.14 -16.13
CA ALA A 25 -0.78 -16.55 -15.74
C ALA A 25 -2.24 -17.00 -15.56
N GLN A 26 -3.10 -16.14 -14.96
CA GLN A 26 -4.53 -16.43 -14.84
C GLN A 26 -5.22 -16.62 -16.20
N LYS A 27 -4.71 -15.96 -17.26
CA LYS A 27 -5.19 -16.14 -18.63
C LYS A 27 -4.60 -17.38 -19.32
N GLY A 28 -3.81 -18.17 -18.62
CA GLY A 28 -3.22 -19.40 -19.17
C GLY A 28 -1.90 -19.19 -19.93
N TRP A 29 -1.26 -18.01 -19.82
CA TRP A 29 0.02 -17.77 -20.46
C TRP A 29 1.15 -18.36 -19.62
N GLN A 30 2.22 -18.80 -20.29
CA GLN A 30 3.47 -19.17 -19.61
C GLN A 30 4.25 -17.92 -19.29
N VAL A 31 4.41 -17.62 -18.01
CA VAL A 31 5.06 -16.39 -17.55
C VAL A 31 6.36 -16.72 -16.84
N THR A 32 7.44 -16.12 -17.31
CA THR A 32 8.74 -16.10 -16.62
C THR A 32 8.99 -14.71 -16.07
N VAL A 33 9.29 -14.64 -14.77
CA VAL A 33 9.68 -13.37 -14.12
C VAL A 33 11.18 -13.41 -13.85
N VAL A 34 11.91 -12.37 -14.26
CA VAL A 34 13.31 -12.20 -13.95
C VAL A 34 13.51 -10.99 -13.05
N GLU A 35 14.30 -11.15 -11.99
CA GLU A 35 14.59 -10.13 -11.00
C GLU A 35 16.10 -9.99 -10.83
N LYS A 36 16.59 -8.75 -10.73
CA LYS A 36 18.04 -8.46 -10.56
C LYS A 36 18.55 -8.73 -9.14
N HIS A 37 17.65 -8.72 -8.16
CA HIS A 37 17.96 -8.98 -6.76
C HIS A 37 17.67 -10.44 -6.41
N GLU A 38 18.28 -10.93 -5.36
CA GLU A 38 18.07 -12.29 -4.85
C GLU A 38 16.63 -12.55 -4.36
N ILE A 39 15.93 -11.49 -3.92
CA ILE A 39 14.56 -11.56 -3.44
C ILE A 39 13.62 -10.64 -4.21
N PRO A 40 12.36 -11.06 -4.44
CA PRO A 40 11.34 -10.20 -5.04
C PRO A 40 10.89 -9.10 -4.08
N GLY A 41 10.03 -8.19 -4.58
CA GLY A 41 9.40 -7.12 -3.79
C GLY A 41 9.75 -5.72 -4.25
N GLY A 42 10.85 -5.54 -5.02
CA GLY A 42 11.25 -4.23 -5.52
C GLY A 42 11.51 -3.23 -4.40
N ARG A 43 10.77 -2.11 -4.37
CA ARG A 43 10.89 -1.10 -3.29
C ARG A 43 10.25 -1.49 -1.97
N ALA A 44 9.48 -2.57 -1.93
CA ALA A 44 8.86 -3.11 -0.72
C ALA A 44 9.48 -4.46 -0.32
N ARG A 45 10.71 -4.74 -0.75
CA ARG A 45 11.42 -5.94 -0.31
C ARG A 45 11.91 -5.77 1.12
N LYS A 46 12.14 -6.89 1.78
CA LYS A 46 12.79 -6.95 3.09
C LYS A 46 14.29 -7.21 2.92
N PHE A 47 15.06 -6.95 3.96
CA PHE A 47 16.40 -7.52 4.15
C PHE A 47 16.58 -8.05 5.55
N GLU A 48 17.52 -8.96 5.72
CA GLU A 48 17.81 -9.58 7.01
C GLU A 48 19.29 -9.36 7.34
N ALA A 49 19.55 -8.92 8.58
CA ALA A 49 20.90 -8.73 9.10
C ALA A 49 20.94 -9.06 10.60
N ASP A 50 21.93 -9.84 11.03
CA ASP A 50 22.18 -10.18 12.43
C ASP A 50 20.95 -10.76 13.19
N GLY A 51 20.10 -11.52 12.49
CA GLY A 51 18.87 -12.08 13.04
C GLY A 51 17.67 -11.14 13.09
N PHE A 52 17.81 -9.91 12.59
CA PHE A 52 16.73 -8.94 12.45
C PHE A 52 16.20 -8.90 11.02
N VAL A 53 14.91 -8.58 10.89
CA VAL A 53 14.22 -8.38 9.62
C VAL A 53 13.80 -6.94 9.49
N PHE A 54 14.13 -6.32 8.36
CA PHE A 54 13.84 -4.91 8.08
C PHE A 54 13.04 -4.78 6.79
N ASP A 55 12.04 -3.92 6.79
CA ASP A 55 11.39 -3.46 5.58
C ASP A 55 12.25 -2.40 4.89
N MET A 56 12.53 -2.60 3.60
CA MET A 56 13.37 -1.68 2.81
C MET A 56 12.56 -0.56 2.14
N GLY A 57 11.39 -0.28 2.61
CA GLY A 57 10.50 0.69 1.99
C GLY A 57 9.44 1.13 2.98
N PRO A 58 8.16 1.16 2.57
CA PRO A 58 7.07 1.53 3.46
C PRO A 58 7.00 0.58 4.64
N SER A 59 7.08 1.12 5.85
CA SER A 59 6.92 0.37 7.10
C SER A 59 5.46 0.20 7.50
N TRP A 60 4.56 0.94 6.84
CA TRP A 60 3.12 0.84 7.06
C TRP A 60 2.41 0.17 5.89
N TYR A 61 1.34 -0.53 6.18
CA TYR A 61 0.48 -1.16 5.19
C TYR A 61 -0.48 -0.13 4.59
N TRP A 62 -0.08 0.45 3.47
CA TRP A 62 -0.83 1.47 2.76
C TRP A 62 -1.91 0.87 1.85
N MET A 63 -3.05 1.56 1.71
CA MET A 63 -4.10 1.25 0.74
C MET A 63 -4.58 -0.22 0.81
N PRO A 64 -5.05 -0.71 1.96
CA PRO A 64 -5.48 -2.09 2.13
C PRO A 64 -6.56 -2.50 1.11
N ASP A 65 -7.44 -1.59 0.71
CA ASP A 65 -8.49 -1.82 -0.28
C ASP A 65 -7.93 -2.19 -1.68
N VAL A 66 -6.75 -1.70 -2.04
CA VAL A 66 -6.09 -2.05 -3.30
C VAL A 66 -5.61 -3.50 -3.27
N PHE A 67 -5.06 -3.96 -2.15
CA PHE A 67 -4.66 -5.36 -1.97
C PHE A 67 -5.87 -6.28 -1.95
N GLU A 68 -6.94 -5.92 -1.23
CA GLU A 68 -8.18 -6.70 -1.22
C GLU A 68 -8.78 -6.82 -2.64
N LYS A 69 -8.83 -5.74 -3.39
CA LYS A 69 -9.25 -5.76 -4.81
C LYS A 69 -8.36 -6.64 -5.67
N TYR A 70 -7.05 -6.64 -5.44
CA TYR A 70 -6.12 -7.48 -6.17
C TYR A 70 -6.38 -8.96 -5.89
N PHE A 71 -6.37 -9.38 -4.63
CA PHE A 71 -6.58 -10.79 -4.26
C PHE A 71 -7.96 -11.31 -4.66
N SER A 72 -9.01 -10.47 -4.57
CA SER A 72 -10.35 -10.84 -4.99
C SER A 72 -10.46 -11.22 -6.48
N LYS A 73 -9.59 -10.68 -7.34
CA LYS A 73 -9.53 -11.07 -8.77
C LYS A 73 -9.12 -12.53 -8.99
N PHE A 74 -8.51 -13.14 -8.00
CA PHE A 74 -8.08 -14.54 -7.99
C PHE A 74 -8.95 -15.42 -7.07
N GLY A 75 -10.09 -14.89 -6.56
CA GLY A 75 -10.95 -15.61 -5.61
C GLY A 75 -10.28 -15.81 -4.25
N LYS A 76 -9.38 -14.91 -3.86
CA LYS A 76 -8.60 -14.93 -2.63
C LYS A 76 -8.87 -13.71 -1.79
N GLN A 77 -8.49 -13.80 -0.51
CA GLN A 77 -8.50 -12.71 0.45
C GLN A 77 -7.07 -12.46 0.95
N VAL A 78 -6.81 -11.25 1.42
CA VAL A 78 -5.52 -10.90 2.04
C VAL A 78 -5.20 -11.83 3.21
N SER A 79 -6.20 -12.15 4.03
CA SER A 79 -6.07 -13.05 5.18
C SER A 79 -5.70 -14.50 4.84
N ASP A 80 -5.81 -14.93 3.57
CA ASP A 80 -5.34 -16.25 3.14
C ASP A 80 -3.79 -16.32 3.13
N TYR A 81 -3.11 -15.17 3.15
CA TYR A 81 -1.66 -15.08 2.98
C TYR A 81 -0.95 -14.47 4.19
N TYR A 82 -1.55 -13.49 4.85
CA TYR A 82 -0.97 -12.83 6.03
C TYR A 82 -2.04 -12.18 6.90
N ASN A 83 -1.71 -12.01 8.19
CA ASN A 83 -2.57 -11.37 9.17
C ASN A 83 -2.08 -9.95 9.45
N LEU A 84 -2.95 -8.97 9.23
CA LEU A 84 -2.68 -7.58 9.59
C LEU A 84 -3.01 -7.36 11.06
N LYS A 85 -2.09 -6.70 11.78
CA LYS A 85 -2.30 -6.25 13.15
C LYS A 85 -2.31 -4.73 13.17
N ARG A 86 -3.43 -4.14 13.59
CA ARG A 86 -3.48 -2.71 13.86
C ARG A 86 -2.74 -2.43 15.16
N LEU A 87 -1.78 -1.50 15.09
CA LEU A 87 -1.01 -1.07 16.26
C LEU A 87 -1.74 0.05 16.99
N ASP A 88 -1.67 0.01 18.33
CA ASP A 88 -2.14 1.09 19.20
C ASP A 88 -1.17 1.19 20.39
N PRO A 89 -0.43 2.29 20.54
CA PRO A 89 -0.40 3.44 19.64
C PRO A 89 0.07 3.07 18.22
N SER A 90 -0.38 3.80 17.22
CA SER A 90 0.01 3.59 15.82
C SER A 90 1.51 3.81 15.62
N TYR A 91 2.05 4.84 16.27
CA TYR A 91 3.47 5.18 16.36
C TYR A 91 3.67 6.22 17.48
N THR A 92 4.92 6.40 17.89
CA THR A 92 5.32 7.41 18.86
C THR A 92 6.20 8.45 18.17
N VAL A 93 5.90 9.73 18.38
CA VAL A 93 6.73 10.86 17.93
C VAL A 93 7.55 11.34 19.12
N TYR A 94 8.88 11.30 18.97
CA TYR A 94 9.80 11.79 20.00
C TYR A 94 10.24 13.22 19.69
N PHE A 95 10.14 14.08 20.69
CA PHE A 95 10.70 15.42 20.73
C PHE A 95 11.85 15.46 21.74
N ASP A 96 12.57 16.58 21.84
CA ASP A 96 13.73 16.65 22.71
C ASP A 96 13.43 16.32 24.18
N GLU A 97 12.31 16.80 24.72
CA GLU A 97 11.95 16.64 26.13
C GLU A 97 10.65 15.86 26.37
N THR A 98 9.98 15.44 25.31
CA THR A 98 8.67 14.75 25.41
C THR A 98 8.44 13.81 24.25
N HIS A 99 7.38 13.02 24.34
CA HIS A 99 6.92 12.19 23.23
C HIS A 99 5.40 12.16 23.19
N TRP A 100 4.87 11.86 22.01
CA TRP A 100 3.44 11.68 21.78
C TRP A 100 3.18 10.28 21.23
N ASP A 101 2.38 9.53 21.95
CA ASP A 101 1.83 8.28 21.47
C ASP A 101 0.59 8.56 20.62
N MET A 102 0.71 8.29 19.33
CA MET A 102 -0.35 8.60 18.37
C MET A 102 -1.40 7.48 18.38
N PRO A 103 -2.59 7.71 18.95
CA PRO A 103 -3.58 6.65 19.11
C PRO A 103 -4.15 6.20 17.76
N ALA A 104 -4.50 4.91 17.67
CA ALA A 104 -5.16 4.37 16.48
C ALA A 104 -6.62 4.82 16.34
N ASN A 105 -7.25 5.20 17.44
CA ASN A 105 -8.62 5.71 17.46
C ASN A 105 -8.66 7.17 17.04
N TYR A 106 -9.51 7.49 16.06
CA TYR A 106 -9.63 8.83 15.50
C TYR A 106 -10.05 9.90 16.53
N ASN A 107 -11.02 9.57 17.38
CA ASN A 107 -11.49 10.54 18.39
C ASN A 107 -10.41 10.82 19.44
N GLN A 108 -9.70 9.78 19.88
CA GLN A 108 -8.57 9.96 20.81
C GLN A 108 -7.44 10.79 20.18
N LEU A 109 -7.15 10.57 18.88
CA LEU A 109 -6.19 11.41 18.17
C LEU A 109 -6.65 12.86 18.11
N LYS A 110 -7.94 13.08 17.83
CA LYS A 110 -8.53 14.42 17.81
C LYS A 110 -8.41 15.11 19.18
N ASP A 111 -8.75 14.39 20.25
CA ASP A 111 -8.64 14.89 21.62
C ASP A 111 -7.19 15.21 22.01
N LEU A 112 -6.25 14.35 21.61
CA LEU A 112 -4.83 14.59 21.82
C LEU A 112 -4.38 15.90 21.15
N LEU A 113 -4.69 16.08 19.88
CA LEU A 113 -4.31 17.27 19.13
C LEU A 113 -4.97 18.54 19.67
N GLU A 114 -6.25 18.47 20.04
CA GLU A 114 -6.98 19.58 20.65
C GLU A 114 -6.38 19.98 22.01
N SER A 115 -5.84 19.01 22.78
CA SER A 115 -5.18 19.28 24.06
C SER A 115 -3.85 20.04 23.90
N VAL A 116 -3.20 19.90 22.75
CA VAL A 116 -1.94 20.56 22.42
C VAL A 116 -2.16 21.95 21.84
N GLU A 117 -3.11 22.05 20.91
CA GLU A 117 -3.44 23.30 20.23
C GLU A 117 -4.95 23.46 20.08
N PRO A 118 -5.56 24.46 20.71
CA PRO A 118 -7.00 24.71 20.56
C PRO A 118 -7.39 24.93 19.09
N GLY A 119 -8.39 24.18 18.64
CA GLY A 119 -8.86 24.18 17.26
C GLY A 119 -8.24 23.11 16.34
N ALA A 120 -7.18 22.41 16.81
CA ALA A 120 -6.52 21.38 16.02
C ALA A 120 -7.43 20.18 15.71
N GLY A 121 -8.38 19.87 16.58
CA GLY A 121 -9.38 18.85 16.32
C GLY A 121 -10.27 19.16 15.12
N ASN A 122 -10.71 20.40 14.95
CA ASN A 122 -11.47 20.82 13.78
C ASN A 122 -10.59 20.89 12.52
N ALA A 123 -9.34 21.30 12.64
CA ALA A 123 -8.39 21.28 11.52
C ALA A 123 -8.14 19.84 11.03
N LEU A 124 -8.05 18.86 11.95
CA LEU A 124 -7.95 17.45 11.61
C LEU A 124 -9.19 16.95 10.84
N ASP A 125 -10.40 17.30 11.27
CA ASP A 125 -11.63 16.92 10.55
C ASP A 125 -11.62 17.44 9.10
N GLN A 126 -11.22 18.69 8.90
CA GLN A 126 -11.12 19.29 7.55
C GLN A 126 -10.05 18.59 6.70
N PHE A 127 -8.87 18.37 7.28
CA PHE A 127 -7.79 17.65 6.62
C PHE A 127 -8.20 16.25 6.17
N MET A 128 -8.87 15.51 7.04
CA MET A 128 -9.33 14.15 6.75
C MET A 128 -10.42 14.12 5.68
N ALA A 129 -11.36 15.06 5.68
CA ALA A 129 -12.38 15.17 4.64
C ALA A 129 -11.75 15.48 3.26
N GLU A 130 -10.77 16.39 3.21
CA GLU A 130 -10.02 16.65 1.98
C GLU A 130 -9.18 15.45 1.53
N ALA A 131 -8.53 14.75 2.45
CA ALA A 131 -7.73 13.57 2.15
C ALA A 131 -8.60 12.45 1.57
N GLU A 132 -9.78 12.21 2.16
CA GLU A 132 -10.75 11.24 1.66
C GLU A 132 -11.22 11.61 0.24
N TYR A 133 -11.56 12.87 -0.01
CA TYR A 133 -11.92 13.32 -1.35
C TYR A 133 -10.80 13.09 -2.36
N LYS A 134 -9.56 13.50 -2.02
CA LYS A 134 -8.38 13.34 -2.87
C LYS A 134 -8.08 11.87 -3.16
N TYR A 135 -8.22 11.00 -2.15
CA TYR A 135 -8.05 9.56 -2.31
C TYR A 135 -9.10 8.97 -3.27
N ASN A 136 -10.37 9.27 -3.04
CA ASN A 136 -11.47 8.75 -3.84
C ASN A 136 -11.40 9.20 -5.30
N VAL A 137 -10.97 10.43 -5.55
CA VAL A 137 -10.74 10.93 -6.92
C VAL A 137 -9.47 10.33 -7.52
N GLY A 138 -8.37 10.36 -6.78
CA GLY A 138 -7.07 9.88 -7.24
C GLY A 138 -7.09 8.39 -7.57
N VAL A 139 -7.38 7.57 -6.57
CA VAL A 139 -7.37 6.11 -6.70
C VAL A 139 -8.58 5.60 -7.46
N GLY A 140 -9.77 6.17 -7.21
CA GLY A 140 -11.00 5.69 -7.83
C GLY A 140 -11.18 6.11 -9.29
N LYS A 141 -10.63 7.25 -9.71
CA LYS A 141 -10.93 7.82 -11.04
C LYS A 141 -9.70 8.09 -11.92
N LEU A 142 -8.57 8.52 -11.32
CA LEU A 142 -7.43 9.01 -12.12
C LEU A 142 -6.38 7.95 -12.39
N VAL A 143 -6.04 7.11 -11.42
CA VAL A 143 -4.97 6.09 -11.54
C VAL A 143 -5.22 5.11 -12.69
N HIS A 144 -6.47 4.87 -13.04
CA HIS A 144 -6.85 3.94 -14.10
C HIS A 144 -6.92 4.58 -15.50
N LYS A 145 -6.68 5.91 -15.61
CA LYS A 145 -6.70 6.58 -16.90
C LYS A 145 -5.35 6.51 -17.60
N PRO A 146 -5.32 6.30 -18.93
CA PRO A 146 -4.09 6.37 -19.70
C PRO A 146 -3.44 7.75 -19.59
N LEU A 147 -2.12 7.80 -19.48
CA LEU A 147 -1.34 9.03 -19.22
C LEU A 147 -1.56 10.12 -20.30
N HIS A 148 -1.86 9.74 -21.56
CA HIS A 148 -2.12 10.68 -22.63
C HIS A 148 -3.39 11.52 -22.45
N VAL A 149 -4.26 11.16 -21.52
CA VAL A 149 -5.45 11.96 -21.17
C VAL A 149 -5.07 13.16 -20.28
N PHE A 150 -3.93 13.13 -19.62
CA PHE A 150 -3.45 14.21 -18.74
C PHE A 150 -2.73 15.33 -19.49
N VAL A 151 -2.36 15.12 -20.75
CA VAL A 151 -1.64 16.12 -21.59
C VAL A 151 -2.56 17.12 -22.27
N LYS A 152 -3.88 17.01 -22.08
CA LYS A 152 -4.90 17.88 -22.69
C LYS A 152 -5.62 18.78 -21.67
N ILE A 153 -4.97 19.12 -20.57
CA ILE A 153 -5.47 20.13 -19.62
C ILE A 153 -4.66 21.40 -19.77
#